data_017739f99b86b46a65171dd6ccb401f0
#
_entry.id   017739f99b86b46a65171dd6ccb401f0
#
_cell.length_a   1.000
_cell.length_b   1.000
_cell.length_c   1.000
_cell.angle_alpha   90.00
_cell.angle_beta   90.00
_cell.angle_gamma   90.00
#
_symmetry.space_group_name_H-M   'P 1'
#
loop_
_entity.id
_entity.type
_entity.pdbx_description
1 polymer ?
#
loop_
_entity_poly.entity_id
_entity_poly.type
_entity_poly.pdbx_seq_one_letter_code
_entity_poly.pdbx_strand_id
1 'polypeptide(L)'
;TKAWQLNERNYGALTGLNKEEMKKTLGEKKVHEFRRSWDIAPDPLNKDSPYHPLNIEAYKDIPKKMILDTESLKDTFNRVVPYFEKNILPLINKNIIIVAHGNSIRSLCKYLFEIDDAKISQLEIPTGNPLALNFENKKLVSAKYLDKERAEDLLIF
;
A
#
# COMPACT_ATOMS: atom_id res chain seq x y z
N THR A 1 -9.55 -11.02 11.24
CA THR A 1 -10.39 -9.89 10.77
C THR A 1 -9.97 -9.52 9.36
N LYS A 2 -10.92 -9.32 8.45
CA LYS A 2 -10.70 -8.75 7.12
C LYS A 2 -10.94 -7.25 7.18
N ALA A 3 -10.09 -6.48 6.48
CA ALA A 3 -10.18 -5.02 6.44
C ALA A 3 -9.88 -4.55 5.01
N TRP A 4 -10.90 -4.06 4.30
CA TRP A 4 -10.76 -3.57 2.92
C TRP A 4 -9.79 -2.39 2.82
N GLN A 5 -9.65 -1.62 3.91
CA GLN A 5 -8.70 -0.51 3.99
C GLN A 5 -7.24 -0.95 3.78
N LEU A 6 -6.95 -2.25 3.98
CA LEU A 6 -5.63 -2.83 3.76
C LEU A 6 -5.51 -3.56 2.40
N ASN A 7 -6.52 -3.47 1.54
CA ASN A 7 -6.43 -3.99 0.17
C ASN A 7 -5.32 -3.30 -0.63
N GLU A 8 -4.84 -3.97 -1.69
CA GLU A 8 -3.89 -3.36 -2.61
C GLU A 8 -4.48 -2.10 -3.25
N ARG A 9 -3.60 -1.20 -3.65
CA ARG A 9 -3.93 0.04 -4.35
C ARG A 9 -4.63 -0.27 -5.67
N ASN A 10 -5.67 0.47 -5.99
CA ASN A 10 -6.29 0.42 -7.31
C ASN A 10 -5.40 1.11 -8.34
N TYR A 11 -4.87 0.33 -9.29
CA TYR A 11 -4.01 0.84 -10.35
C TYR A 11 -4.78 1.43 -11.55
N GLY A 12 -6.07 1.69 -11.42
CA GLY A 12 -6.86 2.33 -12.47
C GLY A 12 -6.79 1.58 -13.80
N ALA A 13 -6.63 2.30 -14.88
CA ALA A 13 -6.53 1.74 -16.23
C ALA A 13 -5.35 0.76 -16.44
N LEU A 14 -4.41 0.68 -15.49
CA LEU A 14 -3.31 -0.29 -15.55
C LEU A 14 -3.69 -1.65 -14.95
N THR A 15 -4.88 -1.78 -14.34
CA THR A 15 -5.34 -3.03 -13.72
C THR A 15 -5.50 -4.12 -14.76
N GLY A 16 -4.91 -5.29 -14.51
CA GLY A 16 -4.98 -6.45 -15.41
C GLY A 16 -4.01 -6.43 -16.59
N LEU A 17 -3.26 -5.34 -16.80
CA LEU A 17 -2.29 -5.24 -17.88
C LEU A 17 -0.93 -5.88 -17.50
N ASN A 18 -0.26 -6.43 -18.50
CA ASN A 18 1.07 -6.96 -18.34
C ASN A 18 2.09 -5.83 -18.11
N LYS A 19 2.91 -5.96 -17.05
CA LYS A 19 3.90 -4.94 -16.66
C LYS A 19 4.91 -4.64 -17.77
N GLU A 20 5.39 -5.66 -18.47
CA GLU A 20 6.41 -5.48 -19.53
C GLU A 20 5.81 -4.81 -20.78
N GLU A 21 4.54 -5.11 -21.09
CA GLU A 21 3.82 -4.43 -22.18
C GLU A 21 3.57 -2.95 -21.84
N MET A 22 3.21 -2.66 -20.59
CA MET A 22 3.06 -1.27 -20.14
C MET A 22 4.37 -0.49 -20.25
N LYS A 23 5.52 -1.09 -19.89
CA LYS A 23 6.82 -0.45 -20.04
C LYS A 23 7.14 -0.13 -21.50
N LYS A 24 6.81 -1.04 -22.42
CA LYS A 24 6.99 -0.82 -23.87
C LYS A 24 6.12 0.30 -24.41
N THR A 25 4.88 0.42 -23.92
CA THR A 25 3.88 1.39 -24.41
C THR A 25 4.05 2.77 -23.77
N LEU A 26 4.23 2.82 -22.46
CA LEU A 26 4.27 4.07 -21.68
C LEU A 26 5.70 4.54 -21.36
N GLY A 27 6.69 3.67 -21.54
CA GLY A 27 8.06 3.88 -21.10
C GLY A 27 8.28 3.53 -19.62
N GLU A 28 9.51 3.09 -19.30
CA GLU A 28 9.85 2.65 -17.93
C GLU A 28 9.66 3.75 -16.88
N LYS A 29 10.04 5.00 -17.22
CA LYS A 29 9.93 6.15 -16.34
C LYS A 29 8.49 6.40 -15.92
N LYS A 30 7.54 6.39 -16.87
CA LYS A 30 6.11 6.62 -16.58
C LYS A 30 5.50 5.49 -15.75
N VAL A 31 5.84 4.24 -16.06
CA VAL A 31 5.40 3.07 -15.29
C VAL A 31 5.98 3.12 -13.87
N HIS A 32 7.24 3.51 -13.71
CA HIS A 32 7.85 3.69 -12.40
C HIS A 32 7.14 4.79 -11.60
N GLU A 33 6.90 5.94 -12.22
CA GLU A 33 6.17 7.07 -11.62
C GLU A 33 4.79 6.64 -11.11
N PHE A 34 3.98 6.00 -11.95
CA PHE A 34 2.66 5.49 -11.55
C PHE A 34 2.71 4.46 -10.41
N ARG A 35 3.78 3.68 -10.32
CA ARG A 35 3.91 2.63 -9.31
C ARG A 35 4.51 3.09 -8.00
N ARG A 36 5.26 4.20 -7.99
CA ARG A 36 6.12 4.57 -6.87
C ARG A 36 5.91 5.98 -6.33
N SER A 37 5.38 6.90 -7.13
CA SER A 37 5.16 8.28 -6.67
C SER A 37 4.14 8.34 -5.54
N TRP A 38 4.22 9.41 -4.77
CA TRP A 38 3.34 9.67 -3.64
C TRP A 38 1.90 9.98 -4.09
N ASP A 39 1.73 10.96 -4.96
CA ASP A 39 0.44 11.57 -5.29
C ASP A 39 0.03 11.42 -6.76
N ILE A 40 0.82 10.73 -7.59
CA ILE A 40 0.48 10.49 -8.99
C ILE A 40 -0.25 9.15 -9.08
N ALA A 41 -1.50 9.20 -9.56
CA ALA A 41 -2.30 8.02 -9.86
C ALA A 41 -2.27 7.72 -11.37
N PRO A 42 -2.40 6.45 -11.78
CA PRO A 42 -2.73 6.12 -13.18
C PRO A 42 -4.08 6.70 -13.60
N ASP A 43 -4.36 6.71 -14.91
CA ASP A 43 -5.67 7.08 -15.43
C ASP A 43 -6.80 6.23 -14.78
N PRO A 44 -8.00 6.79 -14.58
CA PRO A 44 -9.13 6.07 -14.02
C PRO A 44 -9.51 4.83 -14.82
N LEU A 45 -9.87 3.75 -14.14
CA LEU A 45 -10.45 2.57 -14.76
C LEU A 45 -11.92 2.84 -15.10
N ASN A 46 -12.34 2.45 -16.31
CA ASN A 46 -13.75 2.53 -16.70
C ASN A 46 -14.61 1.68 -15.75
N LYS A 47 -15.72 2.26 -15.26
CA LYS A 47 -16.65 1.60 -14.33
C LYS A 47 -17.31 0.35 -14.91
N ASP A 48 -17.40 0.24 -16.23
CA ASP A 48 -17.93 -0.94 -16.91
C ASP A 48 -16.89 -2.06 -17.06
N SER A 49 -15.62 -1.82 -16.69
CA SER A 49 -14.58 -2.85 -16.72
C SER A 49 -14.88 -3.97 -15.75
N PRO A 50 -14.72 -5.25 -16.14
CA PRO A 50 -14.87 -6.38 -15.21
C PRO A 50 -13.84 -6.37 -14.07
N TYR A 51 -12.74 -5.64 -14.25
CA TYR A 51 -11.71 -5.46 -13.22
C TYR A 51 -11.97 -4.29 -12.27
N HIS A 52 -13.03 -3.49 -12.54
CA HIS A 52 -13.36 -2.40 -11.64
C HIS A 52 -13.90 -2.95 -10.31
N PRO A 53 -13.44 -2.45 -9.15
CA PRO A 53 -13.86 -2.98 -7.84
C PRO A 53 -15.38 -3.00 -7.62
N LEU A 54 -16.13 -2.10 -8.24
CA LEU A 54 -17.59 -2.09 -8.20
C LEU A 54 -18.23 -3.35 -8.82
N ASN A 55 -17.53 -4.05 -9.71
CA ASN A 55 -18.01 -5.22 -10.44
C ASN A 55 -17.44 -6.54 -9.88
N ILE A 56 -16.64 -6.46 -8.82
CA ILE A 56 -16.01 -7.62 -8.17
C ILE A 56 -16.76 -7.97 -6.89
N GLU A 57 -17.32 -9.18 -6.82
CA GLU A 57 -18.13 -9.66 -5.69
C GLU A 57 -17.44 -9.51 -4.33
N ALA A 58 -16.12 -9.69 -4.26
CA ALA A 58 -15.35 -9.53 -3.02
C ALA A 58 -15.37 -8.11 -2.43
N TYR A 59 -15.78 -7.11 -3.19
CA TYR A 59 -15.82 -5.69 -2.79
C TYR A 59 -17.25 -5.19 -2.52
N LYS A 60 -18.27 -6.02 -2.63
CA LYS A 60 -19.69 -5.63 -2.51
C LYS A 60 -20.05 -4.94 -1.19
N ASP A 61 -19.35 -5.31 -0.11
CA ASP A 61 -19.60 -4.76 1.23
C ASP A 61 -18.85 -3.44 1.49
N ILE A 62 -18.03 -2.97 0.53
CA ILE A 62 -17.34 -1.68 0.63
C ILE A 62 -18.31 -0.57 0.21
N PRO A 63 -18.45 0.50 1.02
CA PRO A 63 -19.30 1.62 0.61
C PRO A 63 -18.85 2.19 -0.73
N LYS A 64 -19.74 2.25 -1.72
CA LYS A 64 -19.42 2.67 -3.10
C LYS A 64 -18.65 3.99 -3.20
N LYS A 65 -18.98 4.94 -2.31
CA LYS A 65 -18.29 6.24 -2.23
C LYS A 65 -16.81 6.16 -1.81
N MET A 66 -16.40 5.03 -1.25
CA MET A 66 -15.00 4.77 -0.84
C MET A 66 -14.19 4.03 -1.90
N ILE A 67 -14.85 3.62 -2.99
CA ILE A 67 -14.21 2.93 -4.11
C ILE A 67 -13.83 4.00 -5.15
N LEU A 68 -12.54 4.24 -5.28
CA LEU A 68 -11.99 5.15 -6.28
C LEU A 68 -11.77 4.39 -7.61
N ASP A 69 -11.91 5.09 -8.72
CA ASP A 69 -11.67 4.53 -10.06
C ASP A 69 -10.16 4.34 -10.32
N THR A 70 -9.30 4.97 -9.52
CA THR A 70 -7.84 4.83 -9.45
C THR A 70 -7.33 5.34 -8.11
N GLU A 71 -6.16 4.91 -7.67
CA GLU A 71 -5.52 5.39 -6.44
C GLU A 71 -4.05 5.77 -6.67
N SER A 72 -3.62 6.88 -6.11
CA SER A 72 -2.23 7.17 -5.78
C SER A 72 -1.81 6.45 -4.48
N LEU A 73 -0.54 6.51 -4.12
CA LEU A 73 -0.10 6.02 -2.80
C LEU A 73 -0.70 6.86 -1.67
N LYS A 74 -0.89 8.17 -1.89
CA LYS A 74 -1.56 9.08 -0.97
C LYS A 74 -3.02 8.68 -0.71
N ASP A 75 -3.76 8.25 -1.73
CA ASP A 75 -5.12 7.75 -1.56
C ASP A 75 -5.14 6.47 -0.73
N THR A 76 -4.21 5.56 -1.00
CA THR A 76 -4.02 4.35 -0.19
C THR A 76 -3.69 4.69 1.27
N PHE A 77 -2.79 5.64 1.50
CA PHE A 77 -2.44 6.13 2.84
C PHE A 77 -3.67 6.68 3.58
N ASN A 78 -4.49 7.48 2.90
CA ASN A 78 -5.68 8.12 3.48
C ASN A 78 -6.74 7.11 3.96
N ARG A 79 -6.70 5.85 3.51
CA ARG A 79 -7.57 4.79 4.03
C ARG A 79 -6.88 3.84 5.00
N VAL A 80 -5.58 3.59 4.82
CA VAL A 80 -4.79 2.67 5.67
C VAL A 80 -4.54 3.27 7.05
N VAL A 81 -4.06 4.52 7.10
CA VAL A 81 -3.63 5.13 8.36
C VAL A 81 -4.79 5.36 9.35
N PRO A 82 -5.93 5.95 8.97
CA PRO A 82 -7.05 6.09 9.88
C PRO A 82 -7.59 4.74 10.38
N TYR A 83 -7.55 3.69 9.52
CA TYR A 83 -7.92 2.35 9.96
C TYR A 83 -6.93 1.80 10.99
N PHE A 84 -5.63 1.95 10.76
CA PHE A 84 -4.59 1.54 11.70
C PHE A 84 -4.75 2.23 13.05
N GLU A 85 -4.88 3.56 13.07
CA GLU A 85 -5.02 4.35 14.30
C GLU A 85 -6.26 3.97 15.10
N LYS A 86 -7.38 3.74 14.42
CA LYS A 86 -8.67 3.46 15.07
C LYS A 86 -8.80 2.01 15.53
N ASN A 87 -8.29 1.05 14.75
CA ASN A 87 -8.62 -0.36 14.94
C ASN A 87 -7.43 -1.24 15.34
N ILE A 88 -6.21 -0.85 15.02
CA ILE A 88 -5.01 -1.65 15.28
C ILE A 88 -4.20 -1.06 16.44
N LEU A 89 -3.87 0.21 16.39
CA LEU A 89 -3.07 0.89 17.40
C LEU A 89 -3.63 0.77 18.84
N PRO A 90 -4.95 0.77 19.09
CA PRO A 90 -5.48 0.52 20.43
C PRO A 90 -5.18 -0.88 20.98
N LEU A 91 -4.88 -1.84 20.11
CA LEU A 91 -4.59 -3.24 20.45
C LEU A 91 -3.08 -3.55 20.47
N ILE A 92 -2.24 -2.55 20.32
CA ILE A 92 -0.79 -2.74 20.08
C ILE A 92 -0.03 -3.32 21.30
N ASN A 93 -0.66 -3.40 22.45
CA ASN A 93 -0.15 -4.12 23.61
C ASN A 93 -0.24 -5.65 23.47
N LYS A 94 -0.85 -6.15 22.39
CA LYS A 94 -0.95 -7.56 22.02
C LYS A 94 -0.02 -7.87 20.86
N ASN A 95 0.29 -9.15 20.67
CA ASN A 95 0.94 -9.60 19.44
C ASN A 95 -0.07 -9.55 18.29
N ILE A 96 0.22 -8.77 17.27
CA ILE A 96 -0.63 -8.57 16.10
C ILE A 96 0.14 -8.95 14.85
N ILE A 97 -0.49 -9.69 13.95
CA ILE A 97 0.02 -9.96 12.61
C ILE A 97 -0.85 -9.24 11.61
N ILE A 98 -0.24 -8.40 10.77
CA ILE A 98 -0.88 -7.74 9.63
C ILE A 98 -0.37 -8.40 8.36
N VAL A 99 -1.28 -8.99 7.58
CA VAL A 99 -0.99 -9.54 6.24
C VAL A 99 -1.71 -8.65 5.24
N ALA A 100 -0.94 -7.96 4.42
CA ALA A 100 -1.47 -6.99 3.46
C ALA A 100 -0.58 -6.92 2.21
N HIS A 101 -0.90 -6.01 1.29
CA HIS A 101 -0.18 -5.82 0.03
C HIS A 101 0.91 -4.76 0.15
N GLY A 102 1.81 -4.74 -0.83
CA GLY A 102 2.99 -3.88 -0.82
C GLY A 102 2.70 -2.40 -0.62
N ASN A 103 1.69 -1.83 -1.30
CA ASN A 103 1.38 -0.40 -1.15
C ASN A 103 0.66 -0.08 0.17
N SER A 104 -0.16 -0.99 0.67
CA SER A 104 -0.78 -0.81 1.99
C SER A 104 0.27 -0.83 3.11
N ILE A 105 1.24 -1.76 3.04
CA ILE A 105 2.36 -1.81 3.98
C ILE A 105 3.27 -0.59 3.80
N ARG A 106 3.56 -0.15 2.56
CA ARG A 106 4.34 1.06 2.27
C ARG A 106 3.70 2.31 2.87
N SER A 107 2.37 2.44 2.76
CA SER A 107 1.61 3.54 3.38
C SER A 107 1.74 3.52 4.89
N LEU A 108 1.66 2.34 5.51
CA LEU A 108 1.83 2.19 6.94
C LEU A 108 3.26 2.51 7.38
N CYS A 109 4.27 2.04 6.65
CA CYS A 109 5.68 2.39 6.89
C CYS A 109 5.92 3.90 6.76
N LYS A 110 5.34 4.54 5.73
CA LYS A 110 5.43 6.00 5.58
C LYS A 110 4.94 6.73 6.83
N TYR A 111 3.81 6.31 7.37
CA TYR A 111 3.23 6.89 8.59
C TYR A 111 4.12 6.62 9.81
N LEU A 112 4.47 5.36 10.06
CA LEU A 112 5.17 4.94 11.27
C LEU A 112 6.62 5.45 11.34
N PHE A 113 7.25 5.64 10.19
CA PHE A 113 8.65 6.05 10.08
C PHE A 113 8.81 7.50 9.61
N GLU A 114 7.71 8.24 9.51
CA GLU A 114 7.68 9.66 9.11
C GLU A 114 8.45 9.93 7.81
N ILE A 115 8.36 9.00 6.83
CA ILE A 115 9.10 9.08 5.57
C ILE A 115 8.55 10.23 4.72
N ASP A 116 9.45 11.09 4.23
CA ASP A 116 9.10 12.19 3.33
C ASP A 116 8.45 11.70 2.02
N ASP A 117 7.56 12.53 1.44
CA ASP A 117 6.89 12.25 0.17
C ASP A 117 7.87 11.99 -0.97
N ALA A 118 8.99 12.71 -1.00
CA ALA A 118 10.03 12.53 -2.01
C ALA A 118 10.81 11.22 -1.87
N LYS A 119 10.90 10.67 -0.67
CA LYS A 119 11.67 9.45 -0.36
C LYS A 119 10.85 8.18 -0.44
N ILE A 120 9.54 8.26 -0.32
CA ILE A 120 8.67 7.06 -0.26
C ILE A 120 8.76 6.18 -1.51
N SER A 121 9.09 6.78 -2.67
CA SER A 121 9.29 6.06 -3.92
C SER A 121 10.44 5.06 -3.87
N GLN A 122 11.40 5.26 -2.97
CA GLN A 122 12.60 4.44 -2.79
C GLN A 122 12.37 3.27 -1.82
N LEU A 123 11.30 3.32 -1.01
CA LEU A 123 11.00 2.25 -0.07
C LEU A 123 10.52 1.00 -0.80
N GLU A 124 11.27 -0.07 -0.74
CA GLU A 124 10.86 -1.40 -1.19
C GLU A 124 10.23 -2.20 -0.03
N ILE A 125 9.22 -2.99 -0.36
CA ILE A 125 8.59 -3.92 0.59
C ILE A 125 8.84 -5.33 0.07
N PRO A 126 9.78 -6.09 0.65
CA PRO A 126 10.11 -7.44 0.20
C PRO A 126 8.94 -8.39 0.47
N THR A 127 8.51 -9.09 -0.57
CA THR A 127 7.44 -10.07 -0.44
C THR A 127 7.88 -11.25 0.42
N GLY A 128 7.04 -11.64 1.39
CA GLY A 128 7.29 -12.79 2.25
C GLY A 128 8.42 -12.62 3.25
N ASN A 129 8.85 -11.38 3.52
CA ASN A 129 9.80 -11.06 4.58
C ASN A 129 9.08 -10.27 5.68
N PRO A 130 8.83 -10.87 6.87
CA PRO A 130 8.11 -10.17 7.92
C PRO A 130 8.91 -8.98 8.46
N LEU A 131 8.24 -7.83 8.57
CA LEU A 131 8.73 -6.65 9.28
C LEU A 131 8.21 -6.68 10.71
N ALA A 132 9.10 -6.93 11.67
CA ALA A 132 8.79 -6.88 13.10
C ALA A 132 8.87 -5.44 13.60
N LEU A 133 7.80 -4.97 14.23
CA LEU A 133 7.67 -3.64 14.80
C LEU A 133 7.43 -3.76 16.30
N ASN A 134 8.23 -3.08 17.11
CA ASN A 134 8.04 -3.03 18.56
C ASN A 134 7.51 -1.66 18.96
N PHE A 135 6.50 -1.68 19.83
CA PHE A 135 5.85 -0.47 20.33
C PHE A 135 5.93 -0.40 21.85
N GLU A 136 6.18 0.79 22.38
CA GLU A 136 6.03 1.12 23.81
C GLU A 136 5.13 2.34 23.93
N ASN A 137 4.11 2.26 24.79
CA ASN A 137 3.14 3.34 24.98
C ASN A 137 2.56 3.86 23.65
N LYS A 138 2.26 2.96 22.71
CA LYS A 138 1.76 3.24 21.35
C LYS A 138 2.75 3.99 20.45
N LYS A 139 4.00 4.17 20.85
CA LYS A 139 5.05 4.72 20.01
C LYS A 139 5.92 3.59 19.45
N LEU A 140 6.27 3.66 18.19
CA LEU A 140 7.23 2.75 17.58
C LEU A 140 8.60 2.99 18.17
N VAL A 141 9.24 1.95 18.72
CA VAL A 141 10.58 2.02 19.31
C VAL A 141 11.63 1.28 18.51
N SER A 142 11.24 0.26 17.75
CA SER A 142 12.16 -0.41 16.82
C SER A 142 11.42 -1.11 15.69
N ALA A 143 12.13 -1.28 14.57
CA ALA A 143 11.67 -2.00 13.40
C ALA A 143 12.81 -2.84 12.83
N LYS A 144 12.53 -4.08 12.41
CA LYS A 144 13.50 -4.92 11.73
C LYS A 144 12.81 -5.96 10.85
N TYR A 145 13.39 -6.24 9.69
CA TYR A 145 13.02 -7.43 8.93
C TYR A 145 13.60 -8.69 9.59
N LEU A 146 12.87 -9.79 9.55
CA LEU A 146 13.34 -11.06 10.13
C LEU A 146 14.42 -11.69 9.25
N ASP A 147 14.31 -11.56 7.94
CA ASP A 147 15.34 -11.95 6.99
C ASP A 147 16.14 -10.70 6.58
N LYS A 148 17.31 -10.53 7.19
CA LYS A 148 18.16 -9.36 6.97
C LYS A 148 18.83 -9.36 5.59
N GLU A 149 19.20 -10.53 5.06
CA GLU A 149 19.86 -10.62 3.75
C GLU A 149 18.97 -10.15 2.60
N ARG A 150 17.65 -10.35 2.75
CA ARG A 150 16.64 -9.90 1.78
C ARG A 150 16.16 -8.45 2.02
N ALA A 151 16.76 -7.74 2.96
CA ALA A 151 16.30 -6.43 3.41
C ALA A 151 17.42 -5.38 3.57
N GLU A 152 18.65 -5.71 3.19
CA GLU A 152 19.85 -4.89 3.48
C GLU A 152 19.74 -3.43 3.04
N ASP A 153 19.02 -3.14 1.96
CA ASP A 153 18.90 -1.79 1.39
C ASP A 153 17.55 -1.10 1.66
N LEU A 154 16.70 -1.67 2.53
CA LEU A 154 15.28 -1.33 2.51
C LEU A 154 14.78 -0.46 3.67
N LEU A 155 15.56 -0.27 4.70
CA LEU A 155 15.20 0.58 5.83
C LEU A 155 16.15 1.78 5.88
N ILE A 156 15.74 2.85 5.21
CA ILE A 156 16.36 4.16 5.35
C ILE A 156 15.66 4.85 6.52
N PHE A 157 16.24 4.75 7.69
CA PHE A 157 15.87 5.53 8.87
C PHE A 157 17.00 6.42 9.29
#